data_f624ad865c17f8a4d63acaf5618623d3
#
_entry.id   f624ad865c17f8a4d63acaf5618623d3
#
_cell.length_a   1.000
_cell.length_b   1.000
_cell.length_c   1.000
_cell.angle_alpha   90.00
_cell.angle_beta   90.00
_cell.angle_gamma   90.00
#
_symmetry.space_group_name_H-M   'P 1'
#
loop_
_entity.id
_entity.type
_entity.pdbx_description
1 polymer ?
#
loop_
_entity_poly.entity_id
_entity_poly.type
_entity_poly.pdbx_seq_one_letter_code
_entity_poly.pdbx_strand_id
1 'polypeptide(L)'
;MMRFIFKLPVLAVLMFCCTSAAAQDDGYLMEFGLGGGGSFYMGDVNSRLYSGTNGMASIIARYNINPRFSVKGNLAAAGISGDTEYADGAIPGDRLKFSRTIYDLGFQVEWGFCGYGMANWSGTSRIAPYGLLGIGMTFAPEPAKNDFAANFPIGLGIRYKLSERVNLGLEWTMRFSTSDRLDVTDNTGTSLENPFMIKGQGIKNKDSYSFTMLYVTFDVFKRPCNCNDEIIK
;
A
#
# COMPACT_ATOMS: atom_id res chain seq x y z
N MET A 1 29.88 9.99 -7.01
CA MET A 1 29.10 10.86 -7.90
C MET A 1 28.58 10.18 -9.17
N MET A 2 29.03 8.98 -9.52
CA MET A 2 28.73 8.29 -10.79
C MET A 2 27.56 7.29 -10.74
N ARG A 3 26.92 7.08 -9.59
CA ARG A 3 25.79 6.13 -9.43
C ARG A 3 24.39 6.74 -9.63
N PHE A 4 24.27 8.07 -9.76
CA PHE A 4 22.99 8.75 -9.96
C PHE A 4 22.61 8.88 -11.46
N ILE A 5 23.56 8.81 -12.37
CA ILE A 5 23.34 9.07 -13.80
C ILE A 5 22.62 7.91 -14.51
N PHE A 6 22.71 6.69 -13.99
CA PHE A 6 22.04 5.52 -14.58
C PHE A 6 20.57 5.36 -14.19
N LYS A 7 20.10 6.04 -13.15
CA LYS A 7 18.70 5.93 -12.69
C LYS A 7 17.75 6.89 -13.43
N LEU A 8 18.28 7.94 -14.00
CA LEU A 8 17.50 8.94 -14.75
C LEU A 8 16.91 8.41 -16.07
N PRO A 9 17.65 7.66 -16.91
CA PRO A 9 17.10 7.15 -18.16
C PRO A 9 16.05 6.04 -17.96
N VAL A 10 16.15 5.25 -16.91
CA VAL A 10 15.14 4.21 -16.62
C VAL A 10 13.80 4.86 -16.21
N LEU A 11 13.83 5.94 -15.43
CA LEU A 11 12.64 6.70 -15.07
C LEU A 11 12.05 7.45 -16.29
N ALA A 12 12.90 7.97 -17.17
CA ALA A 12 12.50 8.63 -18.41
C ALA A 12 11.86 7.65 -19.41
N VAL A 13 12.40 6.44 -19.55
CA VAL A 13 11.82 5.39 -20.41
C VAL A 13 10.45 4.92 -19.90
N LEU A 14 10.26 4.84 -18.59
CA LEU A 14 8.95 4.55 -17.99
C LEU A 14 7.91 5.66 -18.24
N MET A 15 8.34 6.92 -18.31
CA MET A 15 7.43 8.04 -18.63
C MET A 15 7.10 8.17 -20.12
N PHE A 16 7.97 7.71 -21.01
CA PHE A 16 7.80 7.90 -22.47
C PHE A 16 6.87 6.87 -23.12
N CYS A 17 6.60 5.74 -22.48
CA CYS A 17 5.70 4.70 -23.03
C CYS A 17 4.19 5.03 -22.96
N CYS A 18 3.78 6.17 -22.44
CA CYS A 18 2.36 6.43 -22.10
C CYS A 18 1.71 7.62 -22.80
N THR A 19 2.24 8.09 -23.92
CA THR A 19 1.57 9.12 -24.73
C THR A 19 0.63 8.48 -25.73
N SER A 20 -0.52 8.03 -25.27
CA SER A 20 -1.62 7.65 -26.17
C SER A 20 -2.94 8.23 -25.69
N ALA A 21 -3.59 8.90 -26.63
CA ALA A 21 -4.76 9.71 -26.52
C ALA A 21 -5.97 9.05 -25.87
N ALA A 22 -6.90 9.90 -25.44
CA ALA A 22 -8.23 9.56 -24.98
C ALA A 22 -8.93 8.59 -25.95
N ALA A 23 -9.08 7.36 -25.54
CA ALA A 23 -9.92 6.38 -26.18
C ALA A 23 -11.10 6.06 -25.26
N GLN A 24 -12.24 5.90 -25.87
CA GLN A 24 -13.51 5.53 -25.33
C GLN A 24 -13.37 4.45 -24.24
N ASP A 25 -13.80 4.78 -23.04
CA ASP A 25 -13.57 3.98 -21.83
C ASP A 25 -14.67 2.94 -21.66
N ASP A 26 -14.53 1.81 -22.32
CA ASP A 26 -15.39 0.62 -22.13
C ASP A 26 -15.04 -0.14 -20.81
N GLY A 27 -14.43 0.53 -19.87
CA GLY A 27 -13.97 -0.03 -18.61
C GLY A 27 -15.10 -0.32 -17.62
N TYR A 28 -14.77 -1.06 -16.57
CA TYR A 28 -15.66 -1.29 -15.44
C TYR A 28 -15.47 -0.19 -14.39
N LEU A 29 -16.60 0.19 -13.73
CA LEU A 29 -16.60 1.25 -12.72
C LEU A 29 -16.00 0.79 -11.40
N MET A 30 -16.34 -0.42 -10.98
CA MET A 30 -15.95 -0.92 -9.66
C MET A 30 -15.28 -2.28 -9.75
N GLU A 31 -14.36 -2.51 -8.84
CA GLU A 31 -13.70 -3.79 -8.59
C GLU A 31 -13.83 -4.16 -7.12
N PHE A 32 -14.13 -5.42 -6.86
CA PHE A 32 -14.10 -5.98 -5.51
C PHE A 32 -13.17 -7.19 -5.49
N GLY A 33 -12.42 -7.35 -4.42
CA GLY A 33 -11.49 -8.47 -4.34
C GLY A 33 -10.91 -8.72 -2.97
N LEU A 34 -10.05 -9.71 -2.96
CA LEU A 34 -9.33 -10.18 -1.79
C LEU A 34 -7.84 -10.15 -2.06
N GLY A 35 -7.08 -9.85 -1.02
CA GLY A 35 -5.62 -9.88 -1.04
C GLY A 35 -5.07 -10.66 0.14
N GLY A 36 -3.89 -11.21 -0.06
CA GLY A 36 -3.13 -11.87 0.99
C GLY A 36 -1.64 -11.70 0.76
N GLY A 37 -0.87 -11.79 1.82
CA GLY A 37 0.57 -11.59 1.71
C GLY A 37 1.27 -11.49 3.04
N GLY A 38 2.34 -10.69 3.07
CA GLY A 38 3.15 -10.46 4.24
C GLY A 38 3.11 -9.02 4.73
N SER A 39 3.19 -8.87 6.04
CA SER A 39 3.37 -7.60 6.73
C SER A 39 4.64 -7.65 7.55
N PHE A 40 5.34 -6.53 7.64
CA PHE A 40 6.50 -6.40 8.52
C PHE A 40 6.51 -5.00 9.15
N TYR A 41 7.02 -4.95 10.36
CA TYR A 41 7.19 -3.75 11.14
C TYR A 41 8.55 -3.09 10.85
N MET A 42 8.58 -1.78 10.84
CA MET A 42 9.80 -0.96 10.80
C MET A 42 9.68 0.17 11.81
N GLY A 43 10.54 0.15 12.79
CA GLY A 43 10.58 1.13 13.88
C GLY A 43 11.80 0.91 14.75
N ASP A 44 11.71 1.31 16.01
CA ASP A 44 12.83 1.28 16.94
C ASP A 44 13.39 -0.14 17.20
N VAL A 45 12.55 -1.16 17.06
CA VAL A 45 12.89 -2.56 17.35
C VAL A 45 13.33 -3.34 16.13
N ASN A 46 13.05 -2.85 14.92
CA ASN A 46 13.42 -3.53 13.68
C ASN A 46 13.75 -2.52 12.58
N SER A 47 15.03 -2.46 12.22
CA SER A 47 15.53 -1.61 11.12
C SER A 47 15.73 -2.36 9.81
N ARG A 48 15.55 -3.69 9.79
CA ARG A 48 15.77 -4.52 8.60
C ARG A 48 14.48 -4.81 7.86
N LEU A 49 14.47 -4.60 6.55
CA LEU A 49 13.36 -4.95 5.67
C LEU A 49 13.07 -6.45 5.72
N TYR A 50 11.78 -6.81 5.80
CA TYR A 50 11.27 -8.20 5.83
C TYR A 50 11.67 -9.04 7.06
N SER A 51 12.35 -8.49 8.06
CA SER A 51 12.55 -9.18 9.33
C SER A 51 11.24 -9.22 10.12
N GLY A 52 10.93 -10.36 10.72
CA GLY A 52 9.69 -10.55 11.46
C GLY A 52 8.43 -10.45 10.59
N THR A 53 8.50 -10.94 9.33
CA THR A 53 7.34 -10.94 8.43
C THR A 53 6.25 -11.86 8.95
N ASN A 54 5.03 -11.34 9.04
CA ASN A 54 3.82 -12.05 9.43
C ASN A 54 2.82 -12.09 8.28
N GLY A 55 1.81 -12.93 8.41
CA GLY A 55 0.73 -13.02 7.44
C GLY A 55 -0.21 -11.81 7.48
N MET A 56 -0.77 -11.46 6.33
CA MET A 56 -1.85 -10.49 6.20
C MET A 56 -2.94 -10.98 5.26
N ALA A 57 -4.16 -10.49 5.49
CA ALA A 57 -5.29 -10.66 4.58
C ALA A 57 -6.02 -9.31 4.43
N SER A 58 -6.61 -9.08 3.26
CA SER A 58 -7.32 -7.83 2.99
C SER A 58 -8.54 -8.01 2.09
N ILE A 59 -9.49 -7.11 2.25
CA ILE A 59 -10.64 -6.91 1.36
C ILE A 59 -10.41 -5.59 0.64
N ILE A 60 -10.64 -5.59 -0.68
CA ILE A 60 -10.38 -4.46 -1.56
C ILE A 60 -11.68 -4.08 -2.27
N ALA A 61 -11.98 -2.79 -2.24
CA ALA A 61 -13.00 -2.18 -3.09
C ALA A 61 -12.34 -1.03 -3.86
N ARG A 62 -12.42 -1.05 -5.18
CA ARG A 62 -11.80 -0.04 -6.04
C ARG A 62 -12.84 0.58 -6.96
N TYR A 63 -12.80 1.89 -7.06
CA TYR A 63 -13.58 2.68 -8.00
C TYR A 63 -12.66 3.26 -9.07
N ASN A 64 -12.85 2.87 -10.31
CA ASN A 64 -12.06 3.33 -11.45
C ASN A 64 -12.65 4.63 -12.01
N ILE A 65 -12.00 5.75 -11.75
CA ILE A 65 -12.41 7.07 -12.28
C ILE A 65 -12.16 7.10 -13.79
N ASN A 66 -11.00 6.62 -14.20
CA ASN A 66 -10.60 6.50 -15.60
C ASN A 66 -9.51 5.39 -15.73
N PRO A 67 -9.02 5.03 -16.92
CA PRO A 67 -8.01 3.98 -17.09
C PRO A 67 -6.68 4.18 -16.35
N ARG A 68 -6.43 5.40 -15.84
CA ARG A 68 -5.20 5.75 -15.12
C ARG A 68 -5.42 6.09 -13.65
N PHE A 69 -6.60 6.54 -13.27
CA PHE A 69 -6.89 6.95 -11.90
C PHE A 69 -7.98 6.10 -11.28
N SER A 70 -7.73 5.60 -10.09
CA SER A 70 -8.70 4.88 -9.27
C SER A 70 -8.60 5.30 -7.80
N VAL A 71 -9.71 5.13 -7.10
CA VAL A 71 -9.78 5.27 -5.64
C VAL A 71 -10.01 3.88 -5.06
N LYS A 72 -9.18 3.47 -4.12
CA LYS A 72 -9.24 2.16 -3.49
C LYS A 72 -9.51 2.30 -1.99
N GLY A 73 -10.54 1.59 -1.52
CA GLY A 73 -10.73 1.26 -0.11
C GLY A 73 -10.09 -0.10 0.20
N ASN A 74 -9.35 -0.19 1.26
CA ASN A 74 -8.69 -1.42 1.72
C ASN A 74 -8.95 -1.63 3.20
N LEU A 75 -9.49 -2.80 3.55
CA LEU A 75 -9.62 -3.27 4.93
C LEU A 75 -8.71 -4.48 5.10
N ALA A 76 -7.71 -4.38 5.97
CA ALA A 76 -6.73 -5.42 6.18
C ALA A 76 -6.63 -5.85 7.64
N ALA A 77 -6.36 -7.13 7.85
CA ALA A 77 -5.91 -7.69 9.12
C ALA A 77 -4.50 -8.25 8.92
N ALA A 78 -3.57 -7.86 9.77
CA ALA A 78 -2.17 -8.20 9.63
C ALA A 78 -1.50 -8.43 10.99
N GLY A 79 -0.56 -9.37 11.04
CA GLY A 79 0.35 -9.52 12.17
C GLY A 79 1.55 -8.58 12.01
N ILE A 80 2.01 -7.99 13.09
CA ILE A 80 3.30 -7.31 13.15
C ILE A 80 4.12 -7.87 14.31
N SER A 81 5.41 -8.01 14.09
CA SER A 81 6.33 -8.46 15.16
C SER A 81 7.69 -7.78 15.01
N GLY A 82 8.38 -7.64 16.13
CA GLY A 82 9.73 -7.15 16.19
C GLY A 82 10.54 -7.86 17.26
N ASP A 83 11.86 -7.89 17.06
CA ASP A 83 12.84 -8.44 17.98
C ASP A 83 14.06 -7.51 17.95
N THR A 84 14.53 -7.10 19.11
CA THR A 84 15.71 -6.21 19.23
C THR A 84 16.98 -6.83 18.66
N GLU A 85 17.00 -8.14 18.38
CA GLU A 85 18.10 -8.80 17.64
C GLU A 85 18.24 -8.28 16.20
N TYR A 86 17.16 -7.73 15.63
CA TYR A 86 17.11 -7.19 14.27
C TYR A 86 17.35 -5.67 14.21
N ALA A 87 17.58 -5.02 15.35
CA ALA A 87 17.93 -3.62 15.40
C ALA A 87 19.44 -3.42 15.16
N ASP A 88 19.80 -2.49 14.29
CA ASP A 88 21.22 -2.14 14.02
C ASP A 88 21.83 -1.24 15.11
N GLY A 89 21.30 -1.22 16.31
CA GLY A 89 21.82 -0.51 17.47
C GLY A 89 21.49 -1.28 18.74
N ALA A 90 22.48 -1.54 19.56
CA ALA A 90 22.24 -2.19 20.84
C ALA A 90 21.37 -1.28 21.71
N ILE A 91 20.10 -1.62 21.88
CA ILE A 91 19.27 -1.03 22.92
C ILE A 91 19.84 -1.53 24.25
N PRO A 92 20.24 -0.66 25.17
CA PRO A 92 20.74 -1.08 26.47
C PRO A 92 19.62 -1.74 27.28
N GLY A 93 19.67 -3.04 27.46
CA GLY A 93 18.66 -3.77 28.22
C GLY A 93 18.47 -5.21 27.74
N ASP A 94 17.48 -5.88 28.29
CA ASP A 94 17.10 -7.24 27.93
C ASP A 94 16.51 -7.30 26.51
N ARG A 95 16.60 -8.49 25.91
CA ARG A 95 16.04 -8.77 24.60
C ARG A 95 14.51 -8.62 24.62
N LEU A 96 14.01 -7.63 23.89
CA LEU A 96 12.60 -7.31 23.80
C LEU A 96 12.01 -7.90 22.51
N LYS A 97 10.88 -8.58 22.63
CA LYS A 97 10.11 -9.11 21.53
C LYS A 97 8.66 -8.70 21.66
N PHE A 98 8.07 -8.33 20.54
CA PHE A 98 6.62 -8.13 20.48
C PHE A 98 6.01 -8.86 19.29
N SER A 99 4.75 -9.23 19.44
CA SER A 99 3.91 -9.74 18.35
C SER A 99 2.49 -9.25 18.59
N ARG A 100 1.90 -8.61 17.58
CA ARG A 100 0.59 -7.98 17.67
C ARG A 100 -0.19 -8.11 16.37
N THR A 101 -1.50 -8.24 16.46
CA THR A 101 -2.38 -8.13 15.29
C THR A 101 -2.86 -6.70 15.17
N ILE A 102 -2.88 -6.17 13.95
CA ILE A 102 -3.42 -4.85 13.61
C ILE A 102 -4.52 -5.00 12.58
N TYR A 103 -5.50 -4.09 12.67
CA TYR A 103 -6.54 -3.89 11.66
C TYR A 103 -6.34 -2.53 11.02
N ASP A 104 -6.34 -2.49 9.71
CA ASP A 104 -6.06 -1.29 8.93
C ASP A 104 -7.21 -1.01 7.96
N LEU A 105 -7.74 0.20 8.04
CA LEU A 105 -8.69 0.73 7.08
C LEU A 105 -8.04 1.88 6.33
N GLY A 106 -7.85 1.74 5.03
CA GLY A 106 -7.19 2.74 4.20
C GLY A 106 -8.04 3.17 3.01
N PHE A 107 -7.95 4.46 2.68
CA PHE A 107 -8.44 5.04 1.44
C PHE A 107 -7.25 5.58 0.66
N GLN A 108 -7.11 5.13 -0.58
CA GLN A 108 -5.92 5.35 -1.39
C GLN A 108 -6.33 5.82 -2.79
N VAL A 109 -5.60 6.78 -3.31
CA VAL A 109 -5.65 7.17 -4.72
C VAL A 109 -4.53 6.44 -5.44
N GLU A 110 -4.88 5.78 -6.52
CA GLU A 110 -3.94 5.07 -7.38
C GLU A 110 -3.78 5.81 -8.69
N TRP A 111 -2.55 5.97 -9.12
CA TRP A 111 -2.19 6.54 -10.39
C TRP A 111 -1.42 5.54 -11.24
N GLY A 112 -2.06 5.06 -12.31
CA GLY A 112 -1.46 4.17 -13.30
C GLY A 112 -0.55 4.94 -14.26
N PHE A 113 0.66 4.44 -14.44
CA PHE A 113 1.61 5.00 -15.42
C PHE A 113 1.14 4.74 -16.85
N CYS A 114 0.38 3.66 -17.08
CA CYS A 114 -0.22 3.30 -18.35
C CYS A 114 -1.73 3.15 -18.21
N GLY A 115 -2.47 3.33 -19.32
CA GLY A 115 -3.89 3.01 -19.36
C GLY A 115 -4.11 1.52 -19.13
N TYR A 116 -4.98 1.16 -18.19
CA TYR A 116 -5.26 -0.22 -17.82
C TYR A 116 -6.50 -0.74 -18.51
N GLY A 117 -6.40 -1.91 -19.15
CA GLY A 117 -7.53 -2.54 -19.82
C GLY A 117 -7.13 -3.74 -20.69
N MET A 118 -8.09 -4.26 -21.46
CA MET A 118 -7.79 -5.30 -22.45
C MET A 118 -7.00 -4.71 -23.62
N ALA A 119 -5.90 -5.37 -24.01
CA ALA A 119 -4.92 -4.87 -24.98
C ALA A 119 -5.43 -4.64 -26.41
N ASN A 120 -6.72 -4.88 -26.69
CA ASN A 120 -7.30 -4.79 -28.03
C ASN A 120 -7.89 -3.40 -28.33
N TRP A 121 -7.88 -2.48 -27.39
CA TRP A 121 -8.40 -1.12 -27.55
C TRP A 121 -7.28 -0.11 -27.40
N SER A 122 -7.26 0.86 -28.27
CA SER A 122 -6.18 1.85 -28.43
C SER A 122 -5.76 2.49 -27.12
N GLY A 123 -4.51 2.24 -26.70
CA GLY A 123 -3.87 2.92 -25.58
C GLY A 123 -4.01 2.25 -24.20
N THR A 124 -4.60 1.07 -24.10
CA THR A 124 -4.64 0.29 -22.87
C THR A 124 -3.65 -0.88 -22.90
N SER A 125 -3.15 -1.24 -21.73
CA SER A 125 -2.27 -2.37 -21.53
C SER A 125 -2.84 -3.35 -20.53
N ARG A 126 -2.62 -4.63 -20.75
CA ARG A 126 -2.96 -5.68 -19.77
C ARG A 126 -2.15 -5.58 -18.49
N ILE A 127 -0.95 -5.02 -18.58
CA ILE A 127 -0.06 -4.79 -17.45
C ILE A 127 -0.01 -3.30 -17.21
N ALA A 128 -0.32 -2.85 -16.00
CA ALA A 128 -0.24 -1.45 -15.64
C ALA A 128 0.43 -1.29 -14.26
N PRO A 129 1.67 -0.83 -14.24
CA PRO A 129 2.30 -0.35 -13.02
C PRO A 129 1.58 0.91 -12.53
N TYR A 130 1.47 1.07 -11.21
CA TYR A 130 0.84 2.22 -10.60
C TYR A 130 1.54 2.62 -9.32
N GLY A 131 1.43 3.91 -8.98
CA GLY A 131 1.76 4.45 -7.70
C GLY A 131 0.50 4.69 -6.89
N LEU A 132 0.61 4.66 -5.57
CA LEU A 132 -0.49 4.98 -4.68
C LEU A 132 -0.04 5.82 -3.50
N LEU A 133 -0.96 6.63 -3.04
CA LEU A 133 -0.85 7.38 -1.79
C LEU A 133 -2.25 7.51 -1.18
N GLY A 134 -2.31 7.70 0.14
CA GLY A 134 -3.62 7.79 0.79
C GLY A 134 -3.56 8.16 2.26
N ILE A 135 -4.68 7.95 2.89
CA ILE A 135 -4.89 8.11 4.34
C ILE A 135 -5.56 6.85 4.88
N GLY A 136 -5.29 6.54 6.11
CA GLY A 136 -5.90 5.38 6.75
C GLY A 136 -5.92 5.50 8.27
N MET A 137 -6.52 4.49 8.87
CA MET A 137 -6.59 4.32 10.32
C MET A 137 -6.16 2.91 10.67
N THR A 138 -5.29 2.81 11.67
CA THR A 138 -4.83 1.53 12.22
C THR A 138 -5.44 1.36 13.59
N PHE A 139 -6.03 0.21 13.82
CA PHE A 139 -6.48 -0.22 15.13
C PHE A 139 -5.65 -1.42 15.58
N ALA A 140 -5.03 -1.30 16.73
CA ALA A 140 -4.24 -2.35 17.35
C ALA A 140 -4.86 -2.71 18.70
N PRO A 141 -5.61 -3.84 18.79
CA PRO A 141 -6.17 -4.33 20.04
C PRO A 141 -5.10 -4.87 20.97
N GLU A 142 -5.52 -5.16 22.21
CA GLU A 142 -4.67 -5.74 23.27
C GLU A 142 -3.64 -6.80 22.75
N PRO A 143 -2.48 -7.01 23.46
CA PRO A 143 -2.49 -7.24 24.92
C PRO A 143 -2.15 -6.06 25.84
N ALA A 144 -1.56 -4.97 25.35
CA ALA A 144 -1.20 -3.90 26.28
C ALA A 144 -2.34 -2.88 26.48
N LYS A 145 -2.68 -2.15 25.43
CA LYS A 145 -3.71 -1.11 25.40
C LYS A 145 -4.20 -0.95 23.97
N ASN A 146 -5.50 -0.76 23.83
CA ASN A 146 -6.06 -0.43 22.51
C ASN A 146 -5.42 0.85 21.99
N ASP A 147 -4.84 0.79 20.79
CA ASP A 147 -4.27 1.95 20.14
C ASP A 147 -4.98 2.23 18.81
N PHE A 148 -5.29 3.51 18.60
CA PHE A 148 -5.85 4.03 17.37
C PHE A 148 -4.89 5.05 16.79
N ALA A 149 -4.46 4.84 15.57
CA ALA A 149 -3.54 5.72 14.89
C ALA A 149 -4.02 6.06 13.50
N ALA A 150 -3.84 7.30 13.08
CA ALA A 150 -3.90 7.61 11.65
C ALA A 150 -2.63 7.11 10.96
N ASN A 151 -2.76 6.69 9.72
CA ASN A 151 -1.62 6.30 8.91
C ASN A 151 -1.67 6.92 7.50
N PHE A 152 -0.51 7.01 6.86
CA PHE A 152 -0.34 7.53 5.52
C PHE A 152 0.30 6.44 4.66
N PRO A 153 -0.49 5.67 3.90
CA PRO A 153 0.03 4.67 2.96
C PRO A 153 0.64 5.34 1.73
N ILE A 154 1.83 4.91 1.36
CA ILE A 154 2.51 5.23 0.09
C ILE A 154 3.02 3.91 -0.47
N GLY A 155 2.88 3.70 -1.77
CA GLY A 155 3.33 2.44 -2.35
C GLY A 155 3.34 2.40 -3.86
N LEU A 156 3.69 1.22 -4.34
CA LEU A 156 3.76 0.88 -5.74
C LEU A 156 3.09 -0.47 -5.96
N GLY A 157 2.53 -0.65 -7.13
CA GLY A 157 1.96 -1.94 -7.50
C GLY A 157 1.96 -2.16 -9.00
N ILE A 158 1.63 -3.38 -9.37
CA ILE A 158 1.44 -3.79 -10.76
C ILE A 158 0.11 -4.52 -10.83
N ARG A 159 -0.73 -4.14 -11.80
CA ARG A 159 -1.97 -4.84 -12.14
C ARG A 159 -1.81 -5.60 -13.44
N TYR A 160 -2.39 -6.78 -13.50
CA TYR A 160 -2.48 -7.62 -14.69
C TYR A 160 -3.93 -8.00 -14.96
N LYS A 161 -4.42 -7.72 -16.15
CA LYS A 161 -5.73 -8.10 -16.63
C LYS A 161 -5.73 -9.55 -17.09
N LEU A 162 -6.17 -10.45 -16.20
CA LEU A 162 -6.18 -11.88 -16.49
C LEU A 162 -7.28 -12.25 -17.49
N SER A 163 -8.48 -11.70 -17.29
CA SER A 163 -9.61 -11.84 -18.21
C SER A 163 -10.43 -10.54 -18.23
N GLU A 164 -11.53 -10.51 -18.97
CA GLU A 164 -12.40 -9.33 -19.07
C GLU A 164 -12.85 -8.78 -17.70
N ARG A 165 -13.05 -9.67 -16.73
CA ARG A 165 -13.57 -9.32 -15.41
C ARG A 165 -12.64 -9.64 -14.24
N VAL A 166 -11.50 -10.28 -14.52
CA VAL A 166 -10.58 -10.73 -13.44
C VAL A 166 -9.27 -10.01 -13.56
N ASN A 167 -8.87 -9.39 -12.47
CA ASN A 167 -7.59 -8.71 -12.34
C ASN A 167 -6.76 -9.39 -11.28
N LEU A 168 -5.47 -9.52 -11.52
CA LEU A 168 -4.45 -9.95 -10.58
C LEU A 168 -3.53 -8.76 -10.30
N GLY A 169 -3.05 -8.61 -9.09
CA GLY A 169 -2.07 -7.57 -8.80
C GLY A 169 -1.14 -7.92 -7.67
N LEU A 170 0.02 -7.31 -7.74
CA LEU A 170 1.03 -7.31 -6.69
C LEU A 170 1.22 -5.87 -6.22
N GLU A 171 1.18 -5.66 -4.92
CA GLU A 171 1.29 -4.34 -4.31
C GLU A 171 2.24 -4.37 -3.12
N TRP A 172 3.08 -3.36 -3.04
CA TRP A 172 3.90 -3.08 -1.89
C TRP A 172 3.59 -1.68 -1.37
N THR A 173 3.27 -1.58 -0.09
CA THR A 173 2.92 -0.31 0.56
C THR A 173 3.65 -0.14 1.87
N MET A 174 4.12 1.07 2.12
CA MET A 174 4.65 1.52 3.39
C MET A 174 3.62 2.44 4.05
N ARG A 175 3.31 2.19 5.32
CA ARG A 175 2.36 2.95 6.11
C ARG A 175 3.08 3.67 7.24
N PHE A 176 3.05 4.98 7.20
CA PHE A 176 3.62 5.84 8.23
C PHE A 176 2.54 6.13 9.26
N SER A 177 2.66 5.57 10.45
CA SER A 177 1.71 5.77 11.54
C SER A 177 1.97 7.09 12.26
N THR A 178 0.93 7.63 12.87
CA THR A 178 1.05 8.77 13.80
C THR A 178 1.28 8.33 15.23
N SER A 179 1.08 7.04 15.54
CA SER A 179 1.34 6.46 16.86
C SER A 179 2.78 5.96 16.98
N ASP A 180 3.26 5.94 18.21
CA ASP A 180 4.54 5.46 18.68
C ASP A 180 4.32 4.32 19.68
N ARG A 181 3.19 3.60 19.55
CA ARG A 181 2.73 2.58 20.50
C ARG A 181 2.34 1.26 19.85
N LEU A 182 2.62 1.12 18.58
CA LEU A 182 2.30 -0.12 17.87
C LEU A 182 3.17 -1.30 18.34
N ASP A 183 4.35 -1.00 18.88
CA ASP A 183 5.33 -1.94 19.42
C ASP A 183 5.23 -2.18 20.95
N VAL A 184 4.39 -1.41 21.66
CA VAL A 184 4.20 -1.56 23.10
C VAL A 184 3.32 -2.75 23.41
N THR A 185 3.87 -3.76 24.08
CA THR A 185 3.16 -4.99 24.47
C THR A 185 2.87 -5.12 25.95
N ASP A 186 3.45 -4.26 26.80
CA ASP A 186 3.32 -4.32 28.25
C ASP A 186 2.56 -3.13 28.81
N ASN A 187 1.66 -3.40 29.78
CA ASN A 187 0.93 -2.36 30.51
C ASN A 187 1.82 -1.50 31.41
N THR A 188 3.07 -1.89 31.58
CA THR A 188 4.06 -1.16 32.40
C THR A 188 4.76 -0.06 31.66
N GLY A 189 4.61 0.05 30.35
CA GLY A 189 4.96 1.23 29.55
C GLY A 189 6.44 1.61 29.51
N THR A 190 7.34 0.68 29.80
CA THR A 190 8.66 1.13 30.25
C THR A 190 9.79 0.99 29.25
N SER A 191 9.66 0.28 28.13
CA SER A 191 10.88 -0.02 27.37
C SER A 191 10.87 0.33 25.89
N LEU A 192 9.71 0.41 25.25
CA LEU A 192 9.64 0.66 23.79
C LEU A 192 9.00 2.00 23.40
N GLU A 193 8.36 2.70 24.34
CA GLU A 193 7.73 4.02 24.10
C GLU A 193 8.74 5.17 23.96
N ASN A 194 9.86 5.01 23.41
CA ASN A 194 10.95 5.95 23.16
C ASN A 194 12.28 5.46 23.80
N PRO A 195 12.81 4.33 23.34
CA PRO A 195 13.97 3.68 23.96
C PRO A 195 15.23 4.55 23.91
N PHE A 196 15.31 5.50 22.99
CA PHE A 196 16.45 6.41 22.84
C PHE A 196 16.22 7.80 23.43
N MET A 197 15.08 8.05 24.09
CA MET A 197 14.70 9.37 24.66
C MET A 197 14.82 10.55 23.65
N ILE A 198 14.69 10.27 22.37
CA ILE A 198 14.77 11.29 21.32
C ILE A 198 13.37 11.88 21.11
N LYS A 199 13.17 13.11 21.57
CA LYS A 199 11.93 13.86 21.29
C LYS A 199 11.91 14.30 19.83
N GLY A 200 11.43 13.43 18.94
CA GLY A 200 11.17 13.78 17.55
C GLY A 200 9.90 14.60 17.42
N GLN A 201 9.95 15.75 16.73
CA GLN A 201 8.76 16.47 16.31
C GLN A 201 8.31 15.96 14.94
N GLY A 202 7.03 15.62 14.80
CA GLY A 202 6.43 15.19 13.53
C GLY A 202 6.49 13.68 13.29
N ILE A 203 6.61 13.29 12.02
CA ILE A 203 6.63 11.89 11.53
C ILE A 203 7.97 11.19 11.78
N LYS A 204 9.00 11.91 12.16
CA LYS A 204 10.31 11.37 12.54
C LYS A 204 10.19 10.63 13.87
N ASN A 205 10.68 9.40 13.93
CA ASN A 205 10.65 8.55 15.13
C ASN A 205 9.26 8.01 15.50
N LYS A 206 8.46 7.65 14.48
CA LYS A 206 7.16 7.01 14.66
C LYS A 206 7.13 5.67 13.98
N ASP A 207 6.30 4.79 14.50
CA ASP A 207 6.12 3.45 13.97
C ASP A 207 5.68 3.46 12.52
N SER A 208 6.26 2.58 11.75
CA SER A 208 5.84 2.31 10.39
C SER A 208 5.75 0.81 10.14
N TYR A 209 4.90 0.42 9.22
CA TYR A 209 4.76 -0.97 8.83
C TYR A 209 4.50 -1.05 7.32
N SER A 210 4.81 -2.19 6.77
CA SER A 210 4.69 -2.42 5.34
C SER A 210 3.81 -3.62 5.05
N PHE A 211 3.07 -3.54 3.95
CA PHE A 211 2.34 -4.66 3.38
C PHE A 211 2.87 -4.98 2.00
N THR A 212 3.13 -6.26 1.78
CA THR A 212 3.39 -6.83 0.45
C THR A 212 2.30 -7.85 0.19
N MET A 213 1.39 -7.55 -0.74
CA MET A 213 0.23 -8.40 -1.00
C MET A 213 0.09 -8.77 -2.47
N LEU A 214 -0.34 -10.00 -2.70
CA LEU A 214 -0.92 -10.46 -3.94
C LEU A 214 -2.44 -10.37 -3.79
N TYR A 215 -3.14 -9.86 -4.81
CA TYR A 215 -4.59 -9.72 -4.75
C TYR A 215 -5.26 -10.12 -6.07
N VAL A 216 -6.50 -10.53 -5.96
CA VAL A 216 -7.39 -10.80 -7.08
C VAL A 216 -8.63 -9.93 -6.93
N THR A 217 -9.03 -9.22 -7.99
CA THR A 217 -10.26 -8.42 -8.03
C THR A 217 -11.14 -8.81 -9.19
N PHE A 218 -12.45 -8.64 -8.99
CA PHE A 218 -13.47 -8.85 -9.98
C PHE A 218 -14.11 -7.52 -10.35
N ASP A 219 -14.22 -7.27 -11.64
CA ASP A 219 -14.88 -6.10 -12.21
C ASP A 219 -16.39 -6.23 -12.15
N VAL A 220 -17.03 -5.21 -11.61
CA VAL A 220 -18.48 -5.09 -11.46
C VAL A 220 -18.91 -3.75 -12.02
N PHE A 221 -20.11 -3.70 -12.60
CA PHE A 221 -20.71 -2.51 -13.24
C PHE A 221 -19.89 -1.95 -14.41
N LYS A 222 -20.31 -2.31 -15.61
CA LYS A 222 -19.80 -1.67 -16.84
C LYS A 222 -20.16 -0.18 -16.84
N ARG A 223 -19.28 0.64 -17.36
CA ARG A 223 -19.61 2.03 -17.68
C ARG A 223 -20.67 2.07 -18.75
N PRO A 224 -21.71 2.90 -18.61
CA PRO A 224 -22.64 3.14 -19.72
C PRO A 224 -21.85 3.85 -20.84
N CYS A 225 -21.96 3.33 -22.06
CA CYS A 225 -21.45 4.02 -23.24
C CYS A 225 -22.19 5.36 -23.37
N ASN A 226 -21.51 6.46 -23.19
CA ASN A 226 -22.03 7.77 -23.58
C ASN A 226 -21.85 7.94 -25.09
N CYS A 227 -22.66 7.22 -25.85
CA CYS A 227 -22.83 7.52 -27.27
C CYS A 227 -23.69 8.79 -27.39
N ASN A 228 -23.14 9.94 -27.04
CA ASN A 228 -23.75 11.21 -27.38
C ASN A 228 -23.26 11.56 -28.77
N ASP A 229 -23.81 10.89 -29.78
CA ASP A 229 -23.75 11.33 -31.16
C ASP A 229 -24.55 12.65 -31.23
N GLU A 230 -23.92 13.77 -31.01
CA GLU A 230 -24.36 15.02 -31.59
C GLU A 230 -24.29 14.84 -33.11
N ILE A 231 -25.40 14.42 -33.67
CA ILE A 231 -25.69 14.60 -35.10
C ILE A 231 -25.69 16.10 -35.32
N ILE A 232 -24.53 16.62 -35.69
CA ILE A 232 -24.43 17.97 -36.21
C ILE A 232 -25.14 17.94 -37.53
N LYS A 233 -26.31 18.58 -37.56
CA LYS A 233 -27.02 18.94 -38.79
C LYS A 233 -26.30 20.12 -39.43
#